data_8693f9dfa476607381e575fc80229cc4
#
_entry.id   8693f9dfa476607381e575fc80229cc4
#
_cell.length_a   1.000
_cell.length_b   1.000
_cell.length_c   1.000
_cell.angle_alpha   90.00
_cell.angle_beta   90.00
_cell.angle_gamma   90.00
#
_symmetry.space_group_name_H-M   'P 1'
#
loop_
_entity.id
_entity.type
_entity.pdbx_description
1 polymer ?
#
loop_
_entity_poly.entity_id
_entity_poly.type
_entity_poly.pdbx_seq_one_letter_code
_entity_poly.pdbx_strand_id
1 'polypeptide(L)'
;GIPGSIGGAVAMNAGANGMAIGEVVEEIEGYDMARRCPWHWRREDGGFAYRQSPVPPEVVVLRVGLRLRQCLPQMEQSSIDSERLRRLRANPQGPSAGSVFRNPPDAPAAGWLLEQAGCKGLRCGNLVVSSRHANWILNVSGKPGAARDAWELIEQMRSRVKEMYGIALGLEWRTFLPAEPPRS
;
A
#
# COMPACT_ATOMS: atom_id res chain seq x y z
N GLY A 1 0.48 -13.14 4.17
CA GLY A 1 1.08 -12.29 5.12
C GLY A 1 0.85 -10.79 4.99
N ILE A 2 0.13 -10.27 3.97
CA ILE A 2 -0.29 -8.85 3.91
C ILE A 2 -1.54 -8.73 4.77
N PRO A 3 -1.57 -7.86 5.80
CA PRO A 3 -2.75 -7.66 6.62
C PRO A 3 -3.85 -6.92 5.85
N GLY A 4 -5.12 -7.20 6.17
CA GLY A 4 -6.28 -6.55 5.57
C GLY A 4 -7.32 -7.54 5.07
N SER A 5 -8.37 -7.03 4.41
CA SER A 5 -9.41 -7.84 3.78
C SER A 5 -9.06 -8.20 2.33
N ILE A 6 -9.70 -9.25 1.79
CA ILE A 6 -9.56 -9.62 0.38
C ILE A 6 -10.06 -8.48 -0.53
N GLY A 7 -11.19 -7.84 -0.19
CA GLY A 7 -11.70 -6.70 -0.95
C GLY A 7 -10.70 -5.54 -1.00
N GLY A 8 -10.07 -5.19 0.12
CA GLY A 8 -9.00 -4.19 0.17
C GLY A 8 -7.77 -4.59 -0.62
N ALA A 9 -7.38 -5.87 -0.56
CA ALA A 9 -6.26 -6.39 -1.34
C ALA A 9 -6.53 -6.29 -2.85
N VAL A 10 -7.74 -6.64 -3.29
CA VAL A 10 -8.17 -6.50 -4.70
C VAL A 10 -8.20 -5.04 -5.13
N ALA A 11 -8.82 -4.15 -4.33
CA ALA A 11 -8.93 -2.73 -4.64
C ALA A 11 -7.57 -2.02 -4.81
N MET A 12 -6.51 -2.55 -4.17
CA MET A 12 -5.14 -2.02 -4.24
C MET A 12 -4.21 -2.85 -5.13
N ASN A 13 -4.70 -3.93 -5.71
CA ASN A 13 -3.85 -4.98 -6.30
C ASN A 13 -2.66 -5.28 -5.38
N ALA A 14 -2.96 -5.63 -4.12
CA ALA A 14 -1.93 -5.84 -3.11
C ALA A 14 -0.99 -6.98 -3.53
N GLY A 15 0.29 -6.74 -3.39
CA GLY A 15 1.30 -7.71 -3.79
C GLY A 15 2.60 -7.56 -3.02
N ALA A 16 3.35 -8.64 -2.96
CA ALA A 16 4.68 -8.72 -2.37
C ALA A 16 5.49 -9.79 -3.10
N ASN A 17 6.81 -9.61 -3.14
CA ASN A 17 7.74 -10.61 -3.70
C ASN A 17 7.47 -10.99 -5.16
N GLY A 18 7.13 -9.99 -5.97
CA GLY A 18 6.84 -10.20 -7.40
C GLY A 18 5.47 -10.80 -7.72
N MET A 19 4.64 -11.11 -6.71
CA MET A 19 3.28 -11.62 -6.90
C MET A 19 2.24 -10.61 -6.38
N ALA A 20 1.14 -10.47 -7.11
CA ALA A 20 0.00 -9.64 -6.72
C ALA A 20 -1.31 -10.44 -6.75
N ILE A 21 -2.30 -10.00 -5.96
CA ILE A 21 -3.59 -10.72 -5.88
C ILE A 21 -4.28 -10.80 -7.24
N GLY A 22 -4.13 -9.80 -8.09
CA GLY A 22 -4.71 -9.79 -9.44
C GLY A 22 -4.29 -10.97 -10.32
N GLU A 23 -3.15 -11.62 -10.01
CA GLU A 23 -2.70 -12.81 -10.75
C GLU A 23 -3.60 -14.04 -10.54
N VAL A 24 -4.33 -14.07 -9.43
CA VAL A 24 -5.21 -15.18 -9.05
C VAL A 24 -6.70 -14.81 -9.02
N VAL A 25 -7.05 -13.54 -9.24
CA VAL A 25 -8.45 -13.09 -9.34
C VAL A 25 -9.02 -13.52 -10.69
N GLU A 26 -10.19 -14.17 -10.67
CA GLU A 26 -10.95 -14.60 -11.86
C GLU A 26 -12.15 -13.71 -12.12
N GLU A 27 -12.86 -13.34 -11.06
CA GLU A 27 -14.04 -12.50 -11.15
C GLU A 27 -14.20 -11.64 -9.89
N ILE A 28 -14.88 -10.52 -10.04
CA ILE A 28 -15.22 -9.63 -8.95
C ILE A 28 -16.69 -9.25 -9.11
N GLU A 29 -17.46 -9.44 -8.04
CA GLU A 29 -18.82 -8.90 -7.92
C GLU A 29 -18.77 -7.71 -6.95
N GLY A 30 -19.41 -6.63 -7.33
CA GLY A 30 -19.48 -5.42 -6.54
C GLY A 30 -20.78 -4.68 -6.70
N TYR A 31 -20.91 -3.56 -6.02
CA TYR A 31 -22.01 -2.63 -6.16
C TYR A 31 -21.46 -1.22 -6.41
N ASP A 32 -21.86 -0.63 -7.53
CA ASP A 32 -21.53 0.75 -7.88
C ASP A 32 -22.43 1.70 -7.09
N MET A 33 -21.86 2.42 -6.13
CA MET A 33 -22.56 3.33 -5.24
C MET A 33 -23.05 4.60 -5.95
N ALA A 34 -22.35 5.03 -7.01
CA ALA A 34 -22.72 6.20 -7.78
C ALA A 34 -23.89 5.91 -8.74
N ARG A 35 -23.81 4.77 -9.44
CA ARG A 35 -24.85 4.34 -10.39
C ARG A 35 -25.99 3.56 -9.72
N ARG A 36 -25.80 3.13 -8.47
CA ARG A 36 -26.74 2.34 -7.67
C ARG A 36 -27.13 1.03 -8.34
N CYS A 37 -26.17 0.31 -8.89
CA CYS A 37 -26.40 -0.96 -9.60
C CYS A 37 -25.31 -1.99 -9.30
N PRO A 38 -25.59 -3.29 -9.52
CA PRO A 38 -24.56 -4.32 -9.52
C PRO A 38 -23.45 -3.99 -10.52
N TRP A 39 -22.22 -4.32 -10.14
CA TRP A 39 -21.04 -4.20 -10.97
C TRP A 39 -20.29 -5.53 -11.01
N HIS A 40 -19.77 -5.89 -12.18
CA HIS A 40 -19.04 -7.13 -12.41
C HIS A 40 -17.78 -6.86 -13.20
N TRP A 41 -16.75 -7.65 -12.91
CA TRP A 41 -15.52 -7.71 -13.67
C TRP A 41 -15.07 -9.16 -13.79
N ARG A 42 -14.48 -9.49 -14.91
CA ARG A 42 -13.89 -10.80 -15.19
C ARG A 42 -12.45 -10.63 -15.68
N ARG A 43 -11.68 -11.71 -15.55
CA ARG A 43 -10.25 -11.72 -15.90
C ARG A 43 -9.97 -11.25 -17.34
N GLU A 44 -10.81 -11.61 -18.30
CA GLU A 44 -10.69 -11.19 -19.68
C GLU A 44 -10.79 -9.68 -19.89
N ASP A 45 -11.42 -8.94 -18.97
CA ASP A 45 -11.54 -7.49 -19.01
C ASP A 45 -10.20 -6.78 -18.69
N GLY A 46 -9.24 -7.49 -18.11
CA GLY A 46 -7.92 -6.95 -17.79
C GLY A 46 -7.92 -5.87 -16.71
N GLY A 47 -6.93 -5.00 -16.74
CA GLY A 47 -6.89 -3.77 -15.92
C GLY A 47 -6.14 -3.87 -14.59
N PHE A 48 -5.62 -5.03 -14.19
CA PHE A 48 -4.67 -5.13 -13.08
C PHE A 48 -3.26 -4.72 -13.52
N ALA A 49 -2.64 -3.81 -12.77
CA ALA A 49 -1.25 -3.42 -12.92
C ALA A 49 -0.61 -3.13 -11.56
N TYR A 50 0.66 -2.75 -11.52
CA TYR A 50 1.35 -2.45 -10.26
C TYR A 50 0.57 -1.42 -9.42
N ARG A 51 0.04 -1.84 -8.26
CA ARG A 51 -0.81 -1.03 -7.36
C ARG A 51 -2.02 -0.41 -8.05
N GLN A 52 -2.51 -1.06 -9.08
CA GLN A 52 -3.73 -0.68 -9.82
C GLN A 52 -4.69 -1.85 -9.89
N SER A 53 -5.96 -1.56 -9.74
CA SER A 53 -7.08 -2.50 -9.83
C SER A 53 -8.09 -2.00 -10.86
N PRO A 54 -8.78 -2.89 -11.58
CA PRO A 54 -9.90 -2.51 -12.46
C PRO A 54 -11.13 -2.02 -11.69
N VAL A 55 -11.16 -2.19 -10.36
CA VAL A 55 -12.29 -1.78 -9.51
C VAL A 55 -12.36 -0.25 -9.45
N PRO A 56 -13.45 0.39 -9.94
CA PRO A 56 -13.65 1.82 -9.82
C PRO A 56 -13.73 2.28 -8.36
N PRO A 57 -13.36 3.53 -8.04
CA PRO A 57 -13.40 4.05 -6.67
C PRO A 57 -14.79 3.99 -6.02
N GLU A 58 -15.85 4.09 -6.83
CA GLU A 58 -17.25 4.10 -6.42
C GLU A 58 -17.80 2.69 -6.13
N VAL A 59 -17.05 1.64 -6.49
CA VAL A 59 -17.50 0.25 -6.35
C VAL A 59 -17.08 -0.34 -5.02
N VAL A 60 -18.05 -0.85 -4.27
CA VAL A 60 -17.82 -1.68 -3.09
C VAL A 60 -17.71 -3.14 -3.55
N VAL A 61 -16.56 -3.77 -3.29
CA VAL A 61 -16.32 -5.18 -3.60
C VAL A 61 -17.11 -6.06 -2.62
N LEU A 62 -17.97 -6.93 -3.14
CA LEU A 62 -18.83 -7.82 -2.36
C LEU A 62 -18.30 -9.26 -2.37
N ARG A 63 -17.88 -9.74 -3.54
CA ARG A 63 -17.36 -11.10 -3.73
C ARG A 63 -16.18 -11.12 -4.68
N VAL A 64 -15.23 -12.02 -4.44
CA VAL A 64 -14.07 -12.23 -5.30
C VAL A 64 -13.92 -13.72 -5.56
N GLY A 65 -13.93 -14.11 -6.84
CA GLY A 65 -13.56 -15.44 -7.30
C GLY A 65 -12.05 -15.53 -7.48
N LEU A 66 -11.40 -16.52 -6.86
CA LEU A 66 -9.97 -16.75 -6.95
C LEU A 66 -9.70 -18.10 -7.60
N ARG A 67 -8.76 -18.14 -8.55
CA ARG A 67 -8.18 -19.37 -9.08
C ARG A 67 -6.94 -19.72 -8.30
N LEU A 68 -7.03 -20.77 -7.50
CA LEU A 68 -5.94 -21.27 -6.69
C LEU A 68 -5.45 -22.62 -7.23
N ARG A 69 -4.15 -22.90 -7.10
CA ARG A 69 -3.60 -24.21 -7.39
C ARG A 69 -3.63 -25.07 -6.12
N GLN A 70 -4.00 -26.33 -6.28
CA GLN A 70 -3.88 -27.29 -5.18
C GLN A 70 -2.41 -27.59 -4.93
N CYS A 71 -2.00 -27.60 -3.69
CA CYS A 71 -0.63 -27.91 -3.27
C CYS A 71 -0.63 -28.78 -2.02
N LEU A 72 0.52 -29.36 -1.70
CA LEU A 72 0.70 -30.13 -0.47
C LEU A 72 0.81 -29.17 0.71
N PRO A 73 0.00 -29.33 1.79
CA PRO A 73 -0.06 -28.41 2.91
C PRO A 73 1.31 -28.16 3.58
N GLN A 74 2.15 -29.19 3.65
CA GLN A 74 3.48 -29.10 4.29
C GLN A 74 4.45 -28.21 3.53
N MET A 75 4.42 -28.21 2.19
CA MET A 75 5.27 -27.36 1.36
C MET A 75 4.83 -25.88 1.44
N GLU A 76 3.53 -25.64 1.48
CA GLU A 76 2.99 -24.30 1.62
C GLU A 76 3.26 -23.70 3.01
N GLN A 77 3.14 -24.48 4.07
CA GLN A 77 3.37 -23.99 5.42
C GLN A 77 4.79 -23.45 5.61
N SER A 78 5.81 -24.16 5.13
CA SER A 78 7.20 -23.70 5.20
C SER A 78 7.44 -22.42 4.39
N SER A 79 6.80 -22.28 3.22
CA SER A 79 6.85 -21.09 2.39
C SER A 79 6.17 -19.89 3.08
N ILE A 80 4.99 -20.10 3.65
CA ILE A 80 4.26 -19.07 4.41
C ILE A 80 5.09 -18.59 5.61
N ASP A 81 5.69 -19.51 6.37
CA ASP A 81 6.48 -19.17 7.56
C ASP A 81 7.77 -18.43 7.19
N SER A 82 8.45 -18.83 6.13
CA SER A 82 9.63 -18.13 5.63
C SER A 82 9.31 -16.70 5.18
N GLU A 83 8.22 -16.51 4.44
CA GLU A 83 7.75 -15.18 4.03
C GLU A 83 7.31 -14.32 5.22
N ARG A 84 6.64 -14.91 6.19
CA ARG A 84 6.26 -14.22 7.44
C ARG A 84 7.50 -13.75 8.19
N LEU A 85 8.50 -14.61 8.37
CA LEU A 85 9.75 -14.24 9.01
C LEU A 85 10.51 -13.15 8.24
N ARG A 86 10.56 -13.25 6.92
CA ARG A 86 11.17 -12.24 6.07
C ARG A 86 10.50 -10.88 6.27
N ARG A 87 9.17 -10.81 6.26
CA ARG A 87 8.41 -9.58 6.49
C ARG A 87 8.61 -9.02 7.89
N LEU A 88 8.64 -9.87 8.92
CA LEU A 88 8.93 -9.44 10.30
C LEU A 88 10.33 -8.83 10.44
N ARG A 89 11.29 -9.32 9.65
CA ARG A 89 12.66 -8.78 9.62
C ARG A 89 12.78 -7.50 8.81
N ALA A 90 12.08 -7.39 7.68
CA ALA A 90 12.20 -6.27 6.76
C ALA A 90 11.32 -5.07 7.15
N ASN A 91 10.10 -5.31 7.62
CA ASN A 91 9.13 -4.26 7.90
C ASN A 91 9.25 -3.73 9.33
N PRO A 92 9.03 -2.43 9.54
CA PRO A 92 8.89 -1.86 10.87
C PRO A 92 7.74 -2.51 11.65
N GLN A 93 7.89 -2.61 12.96
CA GLN A 93 6.84 -3.05 13.86
C GLN A 93 6.14 -1.85 14.48
N GLY A 94 4.82 -1.94 14.64
CA GLY A 94 3.99 -0.89 15.25
C GLY A 94 2.87 -0.39 14.33
N PRO A 95 1.97 0.44 14.86
CA PRO A 95 0.83 1.00 14.11
C PRO A 95 1.28 1.84 12.92
N SER A 96 0.91 1.41 11.73
CA SER A 96 1.26 2.04 10.46
C SER A 96 0.24 1.65 9.38
N ALA A 97 0.07 2.49 8.38
CA ALA A 97 -0.72 2.19 7.18
C ALA A 97 0.12 1.54 6.05
N GLY A 98 1.32 1.02 6.36
CA GLY A 98 2.22 0.42 5.37
C GLY A 98 3.08 1.44 4.63
N SER A 99 3.55 1.06 3.44
CA SER A 99 4.37 1.94 2.59
C SER A 99 3.63 3.21 2.22
N VAL A 100 4.27 4.36 2.42
CA VAL A 100 3.71 5.69 2.13
C VAL A 100 3.66 5.95 0.63
N PHE A 101 4.75 5.63 -0.07
CA PHE A 101 4.90 5.90 -1.50
C PHE A 101 5.06 4.62 -2.31
N ARG A 102 4.55 4.65 -3.54
CA ARG A 102 4.83 3.64 -4.56
C ARG A 102 6.27 3.75 -5.04
N ASN A 103 6.84 2.64 -5.46
CA ASN A 103 8.11 2.69 -6.16
C ASN A 103 7.92 3.44 -7.50
N PRO A 104 8.75 4.44 -7.81
CA PRO A 104 8.70 5.11 -9.09
C PRO A 104 9.13 4.14 -10.21
N PRO A 105 8.59 4.27 -11.43
CA PRO A 105 9.07 3.52 -12.58
C PRO A 105 10.51 3.95 -12.92
N ASP A 106 11.30 3.03 -13.44
CA ASP A 106 12.65 3.26 -13.97
C ASP A 106 13.62 3.98 -13.03
N ALA A 107 13.40 3.84 -11.71
CA ALA A 107 14.22 4.46 -10.67
C ALA A 107 14.38 3.52 -9.46
N PRO A 108 15.33 3.78 -8.55
CA PRO A 108 15.46 3.01 -7.33
C PRO A 108 14.17 3.01 -6.49
N ALA A 109 14.01 1.95 -5.66
CA ALA A 109 12.85 1.83 -4.80
C ALA A 109 12.65 3.06 -3.90
N ALA A 110 11.39 3.47 -3.67
CA ALA A 110 11.07 4.64 -2.86
C ALA A 110 11.72 4.59 -1.46
N GLY A 111 11.77 3.41 -0.84
CA GLY A 111 12.42 3.23 0.46
C GLY A 111 13.91 3.57 0.44
N TRP A 112 14.63 3.20 -0.62
CA TRP A 112 16.03 3.53 -0.81
C TRP A 112 16.23 5.05 -1.03
N LEU A 113 15.44 5.64 -1.94
CA LEU A 113 15.50 7.09 -2.22
C LEU A 113 15.29 7.92 -0.94
N LEU A 114 14.28 7.55 -0.14
CA LEU A 114 13.96 8.22 1.12
C LEU A 114 15.05 8.03 2.17
N GLU A 115 15.70 6.87 2.21
CA GLU A 115 16.81 6.62 3.12
C GLU A 115 18.01 7.48 2.76
N GLN A 116 18.40 7.52 1.49
CA GLN A 116 19.49 8.38 1.00
C GLN A 116 19.20 9.87 1.20
N ALA A 117 17.93 10.28 1.07
CA ALA A 117 17.48 11.65 1.33
C ALA A 117 17.36 12.00 2.83
N GLY A 118 17.83 11.13 3.74
CA GLY A 118 17.87 11.39 5.17
C GLY A 118 16.49 11.50 5.82
N CYS A 119 15.47 10.75 5.31
CA CYS A 119 14.12 10.83 5.85
C CYS A 119 13.91 9.99 7.12
N LYS A 120 14.78 8.99 7.42
CA LYS A 120 14.66 8.18 8.64
C LYS A 120 14.69 9.06 9.89
N GLY A 121 13.76 8.81 10.81
CA GLY A 121 13.68 9.52 12.09
C GLY A 121 13.01 10.89 12.04
N LEU A 122 12.57 11.39 10.88
CA LEU A 122 11.74 12.60 10.81
C LEU A 122 10.48 12.43 11.68
N ARG A 123 10.11 13.49 12.39
CA ARG A 123 8.99 13.48 13.34
C ARG A 123 8.05 14.65 13.10
N CYS A 124 6.74 14.39 13.23
CA CYS A 124 5.74 15.41 13.38
C CYS A 124 4.68 14.91 14.36
N GLY A 125 4.42 15.64 15.43
CA GLY A 125 3.53 15.20 16.49
C GLY A 125 3.85 13.80 17.03
N ASN A 126 2.86 12.91 16.96
CA ASN A 126 2.97 11.52 17.39
C ASN A 126 3.51 10.55 16.33
N LEU A 127 3.88 11.06 15.17
CA LEU A 127 4.30 10.28 14.02
C LEU A 127 5.81 10.37 13.81
N VAL A 128 6.39 9.27 13.34
CA VAL A 128 7.82 9.19 13.02
C VAL A 128 8.06 8.36 11.76
N VAL A 129 8.95 8.82 10.90
CA VAL A 129 9.47 8.00 9.82
C VAL A 129 10.38 6.93 10.42
N SER A 130 10.08 5.67 10.15
CA SER A 130 10.78 4.55 10.74
C SER A 130 12.29 4.57 10.45
N SER A 131 13.09 4.32 11.49
CA SER A 131 14.53 4.12 11.35
C SER A 131 14.88 2.83 10.62
N ARG A 132 13.97 1.84 10.60
CA ARG A 132 14.17 0.55 9.95
C ARG A 132 13.89 0.59 8.45
N HIS A 133 12.86 1.36 8.03
CA HIS A 133 12.44 1.46 6.63
C HIS A 133 11.88 2.85 6.35
N ALA A 134 12.61 3.65 5.58
CA ALA A 134 12.31 5.07 5.38
C ALA A 134 10.96 5.35 4.68
N ASN A 135 10.35 4.36 4.01
CA ASN A 135 9.03 4.50 3.37
C ASN A 135 7.86 4.13 4.32
N TRP A 136 8.07 4.20 5.64
CA TRP A 136 7.06 3.87 6.64
C TRP A 136 6.97 4.97 7.69
N ILE A 137 5.74 5.44 7.95
CA ILE A 137 5.41 6.32 9.06
C ILE A 137 4.75 5.48 10.16
N LEU A 138 5.27 5.58 11.37
CA LEU A 138 4.77 4.88 12.56
C LEU A 138 4.12 5.86 13.51
N ASN A 139 3.02 5.46 14.15
CA ASN A 139 2.50 6.13 15.32
C ASN A 139 3.16 5.54 16.58
N VAL A 140 3.97 6.32 17.26
CA VAL A 140 4.78 5.85 18.41
C VAL A 140 4.20 6.21 19.77
N SER A 141 3.05 6.88 19.82
CA SER A 141 2.51 7.41 21.07
C SER A 141 1.42 6.54 21.70
N GLY A 142 0.87 5.56 20.97
CA GLY A 142 -0.33 4.83 21.37
C GLY A 142 -1.62 5.69 21.38
N LYS A 143 -1.53 6.98 21.05
CA LYS A 143 -2.65 7.90 20.87
C LYS A 143 -2.96 8.07 19.39
N PRO A 144 -4.18 8.51 19.00
CA PRO A 144 -4.46 8.85 17.62
C PRO A 144 -3.43 9.87 17.08
N GLY A 145 -2.89 9.62 15.90
CA GLY A 145 -2.07 10.59 15.16
C GLY A 145 -2.98 11.57 14.42
N ALA A 146 -2.56 12.83 14.29
CA ALA A 146 -3.28 13.78 13.46
C ALA A 146 -3.00 13.54 11.97
N ALA A 147 -4.02 13.58 11.14
CA ALA A 147 -3.85 13.47 9.68
C ALA A 147 -2.95 14.60 9.14
N ARG A 148 -3.01 15.79 9.75
CA ARG A 148 -2.13 16.92 9.44
C ARG A 148 -0.65 16.56 9.62
N ASP A 149 -0.29 15.91 10.72
CA ASP A 149 1.10 15.52 11.01
C ASP A 149 1.61 14.52 9.97
N ALA A 150 0.73 13.60 9.52
CA ALA A 150 1.06 12.65 8.46
C ALA A 150 1.33 13.36 7.13
N TRP A 151 0.49 14.34 6.76
CA TRP A 151 0.68 15.12 5.56
C TRP A 151 1.96 15.94 5.59
N GLU A 152 2.26 16.55 6.72
CA GLU A 152 3.50 17.31 6.88
C GLU A 152 4.75 16.42 6.68
N LEU A 153 4.76 15.21 7.27
CA LEU A 153 5.85 14.25 7.03
C LEU A 153 5.90 13.81 5.56
N ILE A 154 4.76 13.55 4.93
CA ILE A 154 4.68 13.18 3.51
C ILE A 154 5.32 14.27 2.62
N GLU A 155 4.98 15.53 2.85
CA GLU A 155 5.54 16.64 2.06
C GLU A 155 7.03 16.84 2.31
N GLN A 156 7.50 16.74 3.56
CA GLN A 156 8.93 16.78 3.87
C GLN A 156 9.70 15.66 3.16
N MET A 157 9.16 14.43 3.17
CA MET A 157 9.76 13.27 2.52
C MET A 157 9.81 13.45 0.98
N ARG A 158 8.73 13.96 0.38
CA ARG A 158 8.66 14.27 -1.06
C ARG A 158 9.67 15.33 -1.47
N SER A 159 9.70 16.45 -0.74
CA SER A 159 10.61 17.57 -1.04
C SER A 159 12.05 17.12 -1.04
N ARG A 160 12.49 16.40 0.00
CA ARG A 160 13.86 15.89 0.09
C ARG A 160 14.27 15.00 -1.09
N VAL A 161 13.39 14.06 -1.50
CA VAL A 161 13.67 13.20 -2.65
C VAL A 161 13.67 14.00 -3.94
N LYS A 162 12.73 14.93 -4.12
CA LYS A 162 12.66 15.80 -5.30
C LYS A 162 13.89 16.70 -5.41
N GLU A 163 14.34 17.30 -4.31
CA GLU A 163 15.53 18.16 -4.27
C GLU A 163 16.82 17.38 -4.60
N MET A 164 16.95 16.15 -4.07
CA MET A 164 18.17 15.36 -4.24
C MET A 164 18.24 14.62 -5.59
N TYR A 165 17.09 14.13 -6.09
CA TYR A 165 17.05 13.23 -7.23
C TYR A 165 16.17 13.73 -8.40
N GLY A 166 15.44 14.83 -8.25
CA GLY A 166 14.47 15.29 -9.23
C GLY A 166 13.22 14.41 -9.37
N ILE A 167 13.05 13.40 -8.51
CA ILE A 167 11.99 12.39 -8.61
C ILE A 167 10.78 12.80 -7.76
N ALA A 168 9.59 12.82 -8.38
CA ALA A 168 8.32 13.05 -7.69
C ALA A 168 7.73 11.70 -7.22
N LEU A 169 7.69 11.45 -5.91
CA LEU A 169 7.11 10.23 -5.36
C LEU A 169 5.58 10.27 -5.35
N GLY A 170 4.95 9.22 -5.91
CA GLY A 170 3.50 9.02 -5.88
C GLY A 170 3.06 8.30 -4.61
N LEU A 171 1.98 8.78 -3.95
CA LEU A 171 1.41 8.12 -2.76
C LEU A 171 0.90 6.71 -3.09
N GLU A 172 1.17 5.75 -2.19
CA GLU A 172 0.48 4.46 -2.13
C GLU A 172 -0.73 4.53 -1.18
N TRP A 173 -0.68 5.35 -0.15
CA TRP A 173 -1.81 5.56 0.76
C TRP A 173 -3.00 6.17 0.02
N ARG A 174 -4.19 5.72 0.39
CA ARG A 174 -5.46 6.35 0.01
C ARG A 174 -6.00 7.10 1.23
N THR A 175 -6.49 8.31 1.00
CA THR A 175 -7.07 9.16 2.05
C THR A 175 -8.57 9.31 1.83
N PHE A 176 -9.33 9.38 2.91
CA PHE A 176 -10.78 9.68 2.88
C PHE A 176 -11.06 11.18 2.87
N LEU A 177 -10.02 11.99 3.03
CA LEU A 177 -10.10 13.46 2.94
C LEU A 177 -9.59 13.92 1.58
N PRO A 178 -9.96 15.16 1.15
CA PRO A 178 -9.37 15.77 -0.05
C PRO A 178 -7.84 15.66 -0.03
N ALA A 179 -7.25 15.48 -1.20
CA ALA A 179 -5.82 15.22 -1.35
C ALA A 179 -4.90 16.35 -0.86
N GLU A 180 -5.45 17.51 -0.54
CA GLU A 180 -4.74 18.64 0.08
C GLU A 180 -5.49 19.10 1.31
N PRO A 181 -4.79 19.32 2.45
CA PRO A 181 -5.38 20.06 3.55
C PRO A 181 -5.73 21.47 3.07
N PRO A 182 -6.80 22.11 3.58
CA PRO A 182 -7.09 23.50 3.25
C PRO A 182 -5.86 24.34 3.57
N ARG A 183 -5.35 25.06 2.57
CA ARG A 183 -4.29 26.06 2.76
C ARG A 183 -4.84 27.10 3.72
N SER A 184 -4.24 27.20 4.88
CA SER A 184 -4.50 28.26 5.88
C SER A 184 -3.98 29.60 5.40
#